data_947de53f48d26f4497c6c226cd439b2a
#
_entry.id   947de53f48d26f4497c6c226cd439b2a
#
_cell.length_a   1.000
_cell.length_b   1.000
_cell.length_c   1.000
_cell.angle_alpha   90.00
_cell.angle_beta   90.00
_cell.angle_gamma   90.00
#
_symmetry.space_group_name_H-M   'P 1'
#
loop_
_entity.id
_entity.type
_entity.pdbx_description
1 polymer ?
#
loop_
_entity_poly.entity_id
_entity_poly.type
_entity_poly.pdbx_seq_one_letter_code
_entity_poly.pdbx_strand_id
1 'polypeptide(L)'
;MEHIAPFWENLKDEEYGGFYGYMDFDRKVDRTYEKGCILNSRILWFFANAYLSFRKPEFLAMADHAYDFMMRYCRDREKGGVYWSVTYDGKVSDSTKHTYNQAFAVYALSSYYDASGNRESLEFARELFHLIESKCTDEIGYLESFDRNWEPEANDKLSENGLMADKTMNTLLHVLEAYTELYRVDPQEDTERALRKILKSFREDVYNSRTHRLEVFFDKNLHTLSDLYSYGHDIEASWLLDRAAVIMGDPKVKEDTLAYTTELAGEVYANAIENGAMNNECFHGQVDTTRVWWVQAEAMVGFYNCWQKTKDPRYRKITEDLWSYIKTFIIDKREGSEWFWDLDISGRPVSRKPIVEPWKCPYHNGRMCMELIARLET
;
A
#
# COMPACT_ATOMS: atom_id res chain seq x y z
N MET A 1 10.64 -12.81 5.96
CA MET A 1 11.59 -11.75 6.39
C MET A 1 13.03 -12.07 6.03
N GLU A 2 13.54 -13.27 6.29
CA GLU A 2 14.94 -13.68 6.01
C GLU A 2 15.36 -13.59 4.52
N HIS A 3 14.40 -13.56 3.61
CA HIS A 3 14.64 -13.39 2.17
C HIS A 3 14.46 -11.94 1.72
N ILE A 4 13.47 -11.23 2.28
CA ILE A 4 13.10 -9.87 1.86
C ILE A 4 14.09 -8.83 2.39
N ALA A 5 14.36 -8.83 3.71
CA ALA A 5 15.18 -7.78 4.30
C ALA A 5 16.62 -7.74 3.75
N PRO A 6 17.37 -8.86 3.65
CA PRO A 6 18.73 -8.82 3.07
C PRO A 6 18.76 -8.38 1.60
N PHE A 7 17.72 -8.71 0.82
CA PHE A 7 17.62 -8.24 -0.56
C PHE A 7 17.56 -6.71 -0.62
N TRP A 8 16.69 -6.10 0.20
CA TRP A 8 16.54 -4.64 0.21
C TRP A 8 17.71 -3.92 0.88
N GLU A 9 18.38 -4.50 1.88
CA GLU A 9 19.63 -3.99 2.44
C GLU A 9 20.71 -3.86 1.37
N ASN A 10 20.81 -4.82 0.45
CA ASN A 10 21.79 -4.81 -0.66
C ASN A 10 21.47 -3.77 -1.75
N LEU A 11 20.29 -3.17 -1.75
CA LEU A 11 19.90 -2.11 -2.67
C LEU A 11 20.14 -0.70 -2.12
N LYS A 12 20.71 -0.58 -0.93
CA LYS A 12 21.12 0.70 -0.34
C LYS A 12 22.12 1.42 -1.25
N ASP A 13 21.88 2.69 -1.54
CA ASP A 13 22.80 3.54 -2.29
C ASP A 13 23.65 4.35 -1.31
N GLU A 14 24.89 3.95 -1.15
CA GLU A 14 25.84 4.61 -0.24
C GLU A 14 26.44 5.91 -0.83
N GLU A 15 26.32 6.12 -2.14
CA GLU A 15 26.90 7.29 -2.80
C GLU A 15 25.95 8.49 -2.80
N TYR A 16 24.68 8.26 -3.20
CA TYR A 16 23.69 9.33 -3.34
C TYR A 16 22.55 9.26 -2.31
N GLY A 17 22.56 8.26 -1.44
CA GLY A 17 21.52 8.05 -0.43
C GLY A 17 20.27 7.36 -0.95
N GLY A 18 19.40 6.94 -0.04
CA GLY A 18 18.22 6.16 -0.38
C GLY A 18 18.54 4.78 -0.94
N PHE A 19 17.67 4.28 -1.81
CA PHE A 19 17.80 2.94 -2.40
C PHE A 19 17.72 3.02 -3.92
N TYR A 20 18.40 2.10 -4.61
CA TYR A 20 18.34 2.02 -6.07
C TYR A 20 16.90 1.80 -6.54
N GLY A 21 16.47 2.58 -7.54
CA GLY A 21 15.08 2.67 -7.99
C GLY A 21 14.65 1.55 -8.94
N TYR A 22 15.57 0.75 -9.47
CA TYR A 22 15.27 -0.23 -10.50
C TYR A 22 16.23 -1.42 -10.52
N MET A 23 15.65 -2.62 -10.66
CA MET A 23 16.35 -3.86 -10.98
C MET A 23 15.53 -4.63 -12.00
N ASP A 24 16.13 -4.96 -13.14
CA ASP A 24 15.44 -5.69 -14.20
C ASP A 24 15.14 -7.16 -13.82
N PHE A 25 14.43 -7.87 -14.70
CA PHE A 25 14.09 -9.27 -14.50
C PHE A 25 15.34 -10.17 -14.36
N ASP A 26 16.44 -9.82 -15.01
CA ASP A 26 17.69 -10.56 -14.96
C ASP A 26 18.56 -10.17 -13.75
N ARG A 27 18.01 -9.38 -12.84
CA ARG A 27 18.60 -8.93 -11.56
C ARG A 27 19.76 -7.96 -11.74
N LYS A 28 19.79 -7.23 -12.84
CA LYS A 28 20.73 -6.15 -13.06
C LYS A 28 20.18 -4.85 -12.49
N VAL A 29 20.87 -4.26 -11.53
CA VAL A 29 20.52 -2.96 -10.96
C VAL A 29 20.91 -1.86 -11.94
N ASP A 30 19.98 -0.96 -12.25
CA ASP A 30 20.29 0.31 -12.89
C ASP A 30 20.52 1.38 -11.82
N ARG A 31 21.79 1.71 -11.59
CA ARG A 31 22.19 2.69 -10.56
C ARG A 31 21.89 4.14 -10.94
N THR A 32 21.55 4.39 -12.19
CA THR A 32 21.23 5.72 -12.72
C THR A 32 19.72 5.94 -12.93
N TYR A 33 18.92 4.91 -12.62
CA TYR A 33 17.47 5.03 -12.68
C TYR A 33 16.95 6.02 -11.64
N GLU A 34 15.86 6.72 -11.94
CA GLU A 34 15.25 7.65 -11.00
C GLU A 34 14.76 6.94 -9.72
N LYS A 35 14.74 7.68 -8.63
CA LYS A 35 14.29 7.21 -7.33
C LYS A 35 12.88 7.75 -7.06
N GLY A 36 11.88 6.87 -7.11
CA GLY A 36 10.52 7.21 -6.73
C GLY A 36 10.45 7.58 -5.23
N CYS A 37 9.81 8.71 -4.91
CA CYS A 37 9.59 9.07 -3.52
C CYS A 37 8.68 8.05 -2.83
N ILE A 38 7.71 7.50 -3.57
CA ILE A 38 6.85 6.41 -3.05
C ILE A 38 7.65 5.14 -2.71
N LEU A 39 8.61 4.76 -3.55
CA LEU A 39 9.48 3.61 -3.28
C LEU A 39 10.24 3.80 -1.98
N ASN A 40 10.89 4.95 -1.80
CA ASN A 40 11.68 5.25 -0.60
C ASN A 40 10.80 5.41 0.65
N SER A 41 9.57 5.94 0.53
CA SER A 41 8.58 5.95 1.61
C SER A 41 8.23 4.52 2.06
N ARG A 42 7.95 3.63 1.12
CA ARG A 42 7.61 2.23 1.40
C ARG A 42 8.77 1.44 2.00
N ILE A 43 10.01 1.74 1.59
CA ILE A 43 11.22 1.16 2.19
C ILE A 43 11.42 1.69 3.62
N LEU A 44 11.23 2.99 3.84
CA LEU A 44 11.24 3.58 5.18
C LEU A 44 10.23 2.89 6.10
N TRP A 45 8.99 2.77 5.63
CA TRP A 45 7.94 2.06 6.35
C TRP A 45 8.34 0.61 6.68
N PHE A 46 8.87 -0.10 5.68
CA PHE A 46 9.26 -1.51 5.84
C PHE A 46 10.32 -1.70 6.92
N PHE A 47 11.41 -0.96 6.87
CA PHE A 47 12.49 -1.10 7.84
C PHE A 47 12.12 -0.57 9.23
N ALA A 48 11.31 0.50 9.32
CA ALA A 48 10.78 0.98 10.59
C ALA A 48 9.93 -0.11 11.29
N ASN A 49 8.99 -0.73 10.55
CA ASN A 49 8.16 -1.80 11.09
C ASN A 49 8.93 -3.10 11.32
N ALA A 50 9.94 -3.41 10.51
CA ALA A 50 10.85 -4.53 10.78
C ALA A 50 11.62 -4.32 12.10
N TYR A 51 12.08 -3.10 12.38
CA TYR A 51 12.68 -2.78 13.68
C TYR A 51 11.67 -2.92 14.83
N LEU A 52 10.47 -2.42 14.67
CA LEU A 52 9.41 -2.56 15.68
C LEU A 52 9.08 -4.02 15.98
N SER A 53 9.05 -4.87 14.94
CA SER A 53 8.74 -6.29 15.06
C SER A 53 9.88 -7.15 15.62
N PHE A 54 11.11 -6.89 15.20
CA PHE A 54 12.25 -7.79 15.48
C PHE A 54 13.33 -7.18 16.38
N ARG A 55 13.28 -5.88 16.66
CA ARG A 55 14.23 -5.14 17.51
C ARG A 55 15.69 -5.26 17.10
N LYS A 56 15.97 -5.49 15.80
CA LYS A 56 17.30 -5.56 15.23
C LYS A 56 17.80 -4.15 14.87
N PRO A 57 18.90 -3.66 15.47
CA PRO A 57 19.42 -2.29 15.21
C PRO A 57 19.75 -2.01 13.74
N GLU A 58 20.12 -3.03 12.97
CA GLU A 58 20.39 -2.91 11.53
C GLU A 58 19.14 -2.44 10.74
N PHE A 59 17.94 -2.84 11.14
CA PHE A 59 16.72 -2.36 10.50
C PHE A 59 16.46 -0.89 10.79
N LEU A 60 16.73 -0.43 12.00
CA LEU A 60 16.61 1.01 12.31
C LEU A 60 17.63 1.81 11.49
N ALA A 61 18.88 1.34 11.36
CA ALA A 61 19.88 2.01 10.53
C ALA A 61 19.47 2.11 9.04
N MET A 62 18.78 1.10 8.49
CA MET A 62 18.19 1.17 7.15
C MET A 62 17.03 2.17 7.07
N ALA A 63 16.19 2.22 8.10
CA ALA A 63 15.11 3.21 8.20
C ALA A 63 15.68 4.63 8.28
N ASP A 64 16.70 4.86 9.10
CA ASP A 64 17.41 6.16 9.19
C ASP A 64 17.93 6.61 7.82
N HIS A 65 18.53 5.69 7.07
CA HIS A 65 19.05 5.99 5.73
C HIS A 65 17.93 6.38 4.73
N ALA A 66 16.81 5.67 4.76
CA ALA A 66 15.64 6.03 3.94
C ALA A 66 15.03 7.37 4.37
N TYR A 67 14.92 7.62 5.67
CA TYR A 67 14.41 8.88 6.24
C TYR A 67 15.28 10.07 5.81
N ASP A 68 16.60 9.97 5.96
CA ASP A 68 17.53 11.01 5.55
C ASP A 68 17.39 11.36 4.07
N PHE A 69 17.23 10.34 3.22
CA PHE A 69 16.99 10.55 1.79
C PHE A 69 15.67 11.28 1.54
N MET A 70 14.58 10.85 2.17
CA MET A 70 13.27 11.49 2.02
C MET A 70 13.31 12.95 2.46
N MET A 71 13.90 13.25 3.61
CA MET A 71 13.97 14.61 4.14
C MET A 71 14.87 15.53 3.33
N ARG A 72 15.91 14.97 2.71
CA ARG A 72 16.88 15.75 1.93
C ARG A 72 16.43 16.01 0.51
N TYR A 73 15.83 15.01 -0.16
CA TYR A 73 15.59 15.04 -1.60
C TYR A 73 14.12 14.93 -2.01
N CYS A 74 13.28 14.18 -1.27
CA CYS A 74 11.87 14.02 -1.63
C CYS A 74 11.00 15.18 -1.14
N ARG A 75 11.34 15.80 -0.01
CA ARG A 75 10.57 16.91 0.59
C ARG A 75 10.72 18.18 -0.25
N ASP A 76 9.62 18.77 -0.71
CA ASP A 76 9.59 20.09 -1.30
C ASP A 76 9.52 21.17 -0.20
N ARG A 77 10.67 21.75 0.14
CA ARG A 77 10.75 22.77 1.20
C ARG A 77 10.16 24.14 0.82
N GLU A 78 9.90 24.35 -0.47
CA GLU A 78 9.35 25.61 -0.97
C GLU A 78 7.82 25.59 -1.04
N LYS A 79 7.23 24.51 -1.59
CA LYS A 79 5.80 24.37 -1.84
C LYS A 79 5.10 23.41 -0.87
N GLY A 80 5.87 22.73 -0.04
CA GLY A 80 5.38 21.66 0.84
C GLY A 80 5.11 20.35 0.10
N GLY A 81 4.89 19.29 0.88
CA GLY A 81 4.67 17.95 0.33
C GLY A 81 5.94 17.24 -0.13
N VAL A 82 5.75 16.10 -0.79
CA VAL A 82 6.83 15.34 -1.42
C VAL A 82 6.66 15.30 -2.94
N TYR A 83 7.79 15.24 -3.66
CA TYR A 83 7.81 15.06 -5.11
C TYR A 83 7.40 13.64 -5.50
N TRP A 84 7.02 13.42 -6.75
CA TRP A 84 6.79 12.07 -7.28
C TRP A 84 8.09 11.28 -7.39
N SER A 85 9.10 11.86 -8.04
CA SER A 85 10.41 11.23 -8.17
C SER A 85 11.55 12.25 -8.23
N VAL A 86 12.74 11.74 -7.95
CA VAL A 86 14.01 12.46 -8.10
C VAL A 86 14.98 11.62 -8.95
N THR A 87 15.95 12.26 -9.58
CA THR A 87 17.04 11.58 -10.27
C THR A 87 17.88 10.76 -9.28
N TYR A 88 18.69 9.84 -9.76
CA TYR A 88 19.55 9.01 -8.91
C TYR A 88 20.46 9.82 -7.98
N ASP A 89 20.83 11.05 -8.39
CA ASP A 89 21.69 11.98 -7.64
C ASP A 89 20.90 13.04 -6.84
N GLY A 90 19.57 12.88 -6.73
CA GLY A 90 18.73 13.67 -5.83
C GLY A 90 18.16 14.98 -6.39
N LYS A 91 18.23 15.24 -7.71
CA LYS A 91 17.55 16.38 -8.32
C LYS A 91 16.09 16.03 -8.62
N VAL A 92 15.18 17.01 -8.56
CA VAL A 92 13.77 16.79 -8.90
C VAL A 92 13.65 16.29 -10.34
N SER A 93 13.04 15.13 -10.54
CA SER A 93 12.73 14.54 -11.85
C SER A 93 11.27 14.80 -12.22
N ASP A 94 10.35 14.41 -11.36
CA ASP A 94 8.93 14.66 -11.50
C ASP A 94 8.41 15.35 -10.23
N SER A 95 7.89 16.55 -10.38
CA SER A 95 7.43 17.41 -9.28
C SER A 95 5.95 17.25 -8.92
N THR A 96 5.23 16.33 -9.57
CA THR A 96 3.81 16.04 -9.33
C THR A 96 3.55 15.79 -7.83
N LYS A 97 2.48 16.39 -7.32
CA LYS A 97 1.96 16.20 -5.96
C LYS A 97 0.76 15.27 -6.02
N HIS A 98 1.00 13.98 -5.98
CA HIS A 98 -0.08 13.00 -6.01
C HIS A 98 -0.52 12.66 -4.58
N THR A 99 -1.83 12.69 -4.31
CA THR A 99 -2.41 12.43 -2.97
C THR A 99 -1.95 11.07 -2.42
N TYR A 100 -1.96 10.05 -3.25
CA TYR A 100 -1.46 8.71 -2.93
C TYR A 100 -0.02 8.72 -2.42
N ASN A 101 0.88 9.43 -3.09
CA ASN A 101 2.28 9.53 -2.70
C ASN A 101 2.46 10.33 -1.39
N GLN A 102 1.69 11.42 -1.19
CA GLN A 102 1.68 12.15 0.08
C GLN A 102 1.21 11.25 1.23
N ALA A 103 0.16 10.44 1.01
CA ALA A 103 -0.34 9.50 2.00
C ALA A 103 0.72 8.45 2.40
N PHE A 104 1.45 7.87 1.45
CA PHE A 104 2.55 6.96 1.77
C PHE A 104 3.69 7.63 2.54
N ALA A 105 3.96 8.90 2.30
CA ALA A 105 4.93 9.65 3.11
C ALA A 105 4.42 9.82 4.56
N VAL A 106 3.14 10.17 4.78
CA VAL A 106 2.52 10.21 6.12
C VAL A 106 2.66 8.85 6.82
N TYR A 107 2.32 7.77 6.12
CA TYR A 107 2.36 6.41 6.63
C TYR A 107 3.76 6.00 7.10
N ALA A 108 4.76 6.25 6.25
CA ALA A 108 6.15 5.91 6.53
C ALA A 108 6.74 6.75 7.67
N LEU A 109 6.51 8.06 7.66
CA LEU A 109 6.99 8.99 8.69
C LEU A 109 6.37 8.70 10.06
N SER A 110 5.10 8.33 10.11
CA SER A 110 4.40 7.94 11.34
C SER A 110 5.01 6.66 11.93
N SER A 111 5.25 5.65 11.10
CA SER A 111 5.90 4.40 11.52
C SER A 111 7.37 4.63 11.94
N TYR A 112 8.09 5.51 11.25
CA TYR A 112 9.46 5.85 11.63
C TYR A 112 9.51 6.62 12.96
N TYR A 113 8.57 7.51 13.21
CA TYR A 113 8.44 8.15 14.52
C TYR A 113 8.27 7.11 15.64
N ASP A 114 7.39 6.14 15.46
CA ASP A 114 7.18 5.06 16.43
C ASP A 114 8.46 4.23 16.68
N ALA A 115 9.23 3.97 15.61
CA ALA A 115 10.46 3.19 15.68
C ALA A 115 11.64 3.94 16.33
N SER A 116 11.80 5.22 15.99
CA SER A 116 13.00 6.02 16.33
C SER A 116 12.80 7.06 17.43
N GLY A 117 11.55 7.48 17.66
CA GLY A 117 11.22 8.64 18.51
C GLY A 117 11.56 9.99 17.86
N ASN A 118 11.88 10.04 16.57
CA ASN A 118 12.25 11.26 15.86
C ASN A 118 11.06 12.20 15.68
N ARG A 119 11.04 13.30 16.44
CA ARG A 119 9.94 14.25 16.43
C ARG A 119 9.79 15.03 15.12
N GLU A 120 10.87 15.31 14.39
CA GLU A 120 10.80 15.96 13.07
C GLU A 120 10.02 15.11 12.08
N SER A 121 10.13 13.77 12.18
CA SER A 121 9.33 12.85 11.37
C SER A 121 7.83 13.01 11.64
N LEU A 122 7.42 13.06 12.90
CA LEU A 122 6.01 13.27 13.25
C LEU A 122 5.51 14.65 12.82
N GLU A 123 6.30 15.70 13.02
CA GLU A 123 5.96 17.05 12.59
C GLU A 123 5.74 17.12 11.07
N PHE A 124 6.60 16.47 10.30
CA PHE A 124 6.43 16.42 8.85
C PHE A 124 5.24 15.54 8.43
N ALA A 125 4.97 14.43 9.11
CA ALA A 125 3.75 13.65 8.88
C ALA A 125 2.48 14.48 9.11
N ARG A 126 2.46 15.30 10.16
CA ARG A 126 1.35 16.24 10.47
C ARG A 126 1.23 17.35 9.41
N GLU A 127 2.36 17.92 8.97
CA GLU A 127 2.38 18.89 7.86
C GLU A 127 1.73 18.30 6.60
N LEU A 128 2.12 17.07 6.22
CA LEU A 128 1.55 16.38 5.07
C LEU A 128 0.05 16.07 5.25
N PHE A 129 -0.37 15.64 6.43
CA PHE A 129 -1.79 15.46 6.75
C PHE A 129 -2.59 16.75 6.49
N HIS A 130 -2.12 17.90 7.01
CA HIS A 130 -2.80 19.17 6.78
C HIS A 130 -2.77 19.62 5.31
N LEU A 131 -1.71 19.32 4.57
CA LEU A 131 -1.64 19.58 3.14
C LEU A 131 -2.67 18.72 2.37
N ILE A 132 -2.78 17.44 2.67
CA ILE A 132 -3.78 16.56 2.06
C ILE A 132 -5.18 17.07 2.36
N GLU A 133 -5.51 17.38 3.61
CA GLU A 133 -6.84 17.86 4.01
C GLU A 133 -7.21 19.23 3.41
N SER A 134 -6.21 20.10 3.17
CA SER A 134 -6.46 21.44 2.67
C SER A 134 -6.31 21.62 1.16
N LYS A 135 -5.53 20.75 0.49
CA LYS A 135 -5.20 20.88 -0.94
C LYS A 135 -5.75 19.76 -1.79
N CYS A 136 -5.81 18.54 -1.22
CA CYS A 136 -6.18 17.35 -1.97
C CYS A 136 -7.63 16.92 -1.75
N THR A 137 -8.47 17.73 -1.10
CA THR A 137 -9.88 17.41 -0.84
C THR A 137 -10.80 18.42 -1.51
N ASP A 138 -11.97 17.95 -1.90
CA ASP A 138 -13.13 18.77 -2.21
C ASP A 138 -14.27 18.49 -1.19
N GLU A 139 -15.48 18.98 -1.48
CA GLU A 139 -16.65 18.75 -0.60
C GLU A 139 -17.00 17.26 -0.49
N ILE A 140 -16.67 16.45 -1.51
CA ILE A 140 -17.09 15.05 -1.67
C ILE A 140 -16.01 14.08 -1.18
N GLY A 141 -14.72 14.30 -1.54
CA GLY A 141 -13.67 13.35 -1.21
C GLY A 141 -12.27 13.82 -1.57
N TYR A 142 -11.37 12.87 -1.82
CA TYR A 142 -9.98 13.15 -2.15
C TYR A 142 -9.77 13.18 -3.66
N LEU A 143 -9.04 14.18 -4.13
CA LEU A 143 -8.58 14.34 -5.52
C LEU A 143 -7.22 13.67 -5.68
N GLU A 144 -6.84 13.33 -6.92
CA GLU A 144 -5.70 12.47 -7.20
C GLU A 144 -4.38 13.22 -7.37
N SER A 145 -4.31 14.15 -8.35
CA SER A 145 -3.05 14.66 -8.88
C SER A 145 -3.04 16.18 -9.01
N PHE A 146 -1.88 16.78 -8.70
CA PHE A 146 -1.65 18.21 -8.70
C PHE A 146 -0.25 18.50 -9.24
N ASP A 147 -0.09 19.67 -9.86
CA ASP A 147 1.24 20.19 -10.18
C ASP A 147 2.03 20.57 -8.90
N ARG A 148 3.27 21.01 -9.06
CA ARG A 148 4.11 21.43 -7.92
C ARG A 148 3.49 22.55 -7.08
N ASN A 149 2.61 23.38 -7.66
CA ASN A 149 1.95 24.51 -6.97
C ASN A 149 0.59 24.14 -6.38
N TRP A 150 0.23 22.85 -6.39
CA TRP A 150 -1.05 22.31 -5.93
C TRP A 150 -2.25 22.70 -6.80
N GLU A 151 -2.02 23.01 -8.10
CA GLU A 151 -3.11 23.14 -9.06
C GLU A 151 -3.47 21.75 -9.61
N PRO A 152 -4.77 21.43 -9.73
CA PRO A 152 -5.19 20.11 -10.21
C PRO A 152 -4.65 19.78 -11.60
N GLU A 153 -4.17 18.55 -11.80
CA GLU A 153 -3.75 18.03 -13.11
C GLU A 153 -4.31 16.62 -13.36
N ALA A 154 -4.10 16.10 -14.57
CA ALA A 154 -4.61 14.78 -14.95
C ALA A 154 -3.96 13.67 -14.12
N ASN A 155 -4.77 12.70 -13.68
CA ASN A 155 -4.31 11.51 -12.95
C ASN A 155 -3.77 10.46 -13.93
N ASP A 156 -2.53 10.60 -14.40
CA ASP A 156 -1.87 9.63 -15.28
C ASP A 156 -1.09 8.54 -14.52
N LYS A 157 -0.92 8.69 -13.20
CA LYS A 157 -0.13 7.77 -12.34
C LYS A 157 -0.91 6.55 -11.86
N LEU A 158 -2.22 6.72 -11.63
CA LEU A 158 -3.12 5.65 -11.15
C LEU A 158 -4.27 5.39 -12.13
N SER A 159 -4.11 5.75 -13.40
CA SER A 159 -5.06 5.43 -14.46
C SER A 159 -4.75 4.07 -15.07
N GLU A 160 -5.74 3.21 -15.11
CA GLU A 160 -5.65 1.85 -15.66
C GLU A 160 -6.65 1.66 -16.80
N ASN A 161 -6.35 0.74 -17.71
CA ASN A 161 -7.24 0.38 -18.82
C ASN A 161 -7.68 1.56 -19.70
N GLY A 162 -6.86 2.63 -19.77
CA GLY A 162 -7.17 3.84 -20.55
C GLY A 162 -8.24 4.75 -19.92
N LEU A 163 -8.62 4.49 -18.67
CA LEU A 163 -9.60 5.27 -17.94
C LEU A 163 -8.92 6.35 -17.09
N MET A 164 -9.31 7.62 -17.28
CA MET A 164 -8.88 8.74 -16.45
C MET A 164 -9.93 8.99 -15.39
N ALA A 165 -9.60 8.71 -14.12
CA ALA A 165 -10.50 8.90 -12.99
C ALA A 165 -10.14 10.15 -12.17
N ASP A 166 -11.15 10.90 -11.75
CA ASP A 166 -10.97 12.06 -10.86
C ASP A 166 -10.70 11.62 -9.41
N LYS A 167 -11.26 10.48 -9.01
CA LYS A 167 -11.11 9.87 -7.68
C LYS A 167 -10.99 8.36 -7.82
N THR A 168 -10.17 7.75 -6.97
CA THR A 168 -10.01 6.30 -6.94
C THR A 168 -10.21 5.73 -5.54
N MET A 169 -10.77 4.53 -5.48
CA MET A 169 -10.85 3.75 -4.24
C MET A 169 -9.45 3.49 -3.68
N ASN A 170 -8.45 3.26 -4.55
CA ASN A 170 -7.07 2.99 -4.18
C ASN A 170 -6.44 4.16 -3.41
N THR A 171 -6.57 5.40 -3.89
CA THR A 171 -6.10 6.57 -3.15
C THR A 171 -6.81 6.72 -1.81
N LEU A 172 -8.15 6.57 -1.79
CA LEU A 172 -8.93 6.66 -0.55
C LEU A 172 -8.48 5.61 0.48
N LEU A 173 -8.19 4.37 0.04
CA LEU A 173 -7.73 3.28 0.91
C LEU A 173 -6.38 3.59 1.55
N HIS A 174 -5.44 4.15 0.78
CA HIS A 174 -4.12 4.46 1.32
C HIS A 174 -4.06 5.76 2.12
N VAL A 175 -4.98 6.69 1.90
CA VAL A 175 -5.21 7.81 2.84
C VAL A 175 -5.75 7.28 4.17
N LEU A 176 -6.72 6.35 4.16
CA LEU A 176 -7.19 5.67 5.38
C LEU A 176 -6.04 4.99 6.13
N GLU A 177 -5.22 4.23 5.42
CA GLU A 177 -4.10 3.49 6.00
C GLU A 177 -3.10 4.44 6.66
N ALA A 178 -2.71 5.51 5.96
CA ALA A 178 -1.79 6.53 6.46
C ALA A 178 -2.33 7.25 7.70
N TYR A 179 -3.59 7.64 7.67
CA TYR A 179 -4.23 8.34 8.80
C TYR A 179 -4.47 7.41 9.99
N THR A 180 -4.73 6.13 9.73
CA THR A 180 -4.81 5.12 10.78
C THR A 180 -3.50 5.00 11.54
N GLU A 181 -2.38 4.99 10.83
CA GLU A 181 -1.06 4.92 11.44
C GLU A 181 -0.70 6.22 12.16
N LEU A 182 -0.97 7.39 11.56
CA LEU A 182 -0.77 8.68 12.20
C LEU A 182 -1.60 8.80 13.49
N TYR A 183 -2.88 8.43 13.46
CA TYR A 183 -3.75 8.45 14.63
C TYR A 183 -3.30 7.47 15.71
N ARG A 184 -2.76 6.32 15.33
CA ARG A 184 -2.22 5.33 16.28
C ARG A 184 -1.06 5.88 17.10
N VAL A 185 -0.17 6.67 16.49
CA VAL A 185 1.04 7.20 17.14
C VAL A 185 0.84 8.58 17.72
N ASP A 186 -0.10 9.36 17.19
CA ASP A 186 -0.45 10.73 17.63
C ASP A 186 -1.96 10.95 17.51
N PRO A 187 -2.78 10.49 18.48
CA PRO A 187 -4.24 10.57 18.40
C PRO A 187 -4.73 12.03 18.57
N GLN A 188 -5.10 12.64 17.45
CA GLN A 188 -5.65 14.00 17.41
C GLN A 188 -7.08 13.99 16.85
N GLU A 189 -7.92 14.93 17.31
CA GLU A 189 -9.33 15.03 16.91
C GLU A 189 -9.54 15.29 15.40
N ASP A 190 -8.63 16.01 14.75
CA ASP A 190 -8.70 16.29 13.32
C ASP A 190 -8.47 15.02 12.49
N THR A 191 -7.49 14.19 12.88
CA THR A 191 -7.23 12.90 12.26
C THR A 191 -8.38 11.93 12.50
N GLU A 192 -8.96 11.92 13.70
CA GLU A 192 -10.16 11.11 13.99
C GLU A 192 -11.35 11.51 13.10
N ARG A 193 -11.61 12.81 12.93
CA ARG A 193 -12.69 13.30 12.04
C ARG A 193 -12.46 12.87 10.60
N ALA A 194 -11.23 12.96 10.10
CA ALA A 194 -10.88 12.51 8.75
C ALA A 194 -11.10 11.00 8.58
N LEU A 195 -10.65 10.18 9.53
CA LEU A 195 -10.88 8.73 9.53
C LEU A 195 -12.37 8.38 9.54
N ARG A 196 -13.20 9.05 10.34
CA ARG A 196 -14.65 8.85 10.35
C ARG A 196 -15.29 9.19 9.00
N LYS A 197 -14.84 10.28 8.35
CA LYS A 197 -15.32 10.68 7.01
C LYS A 197 -14.95 9.60 5.98
N ILE A 198 -13.72 9.11 6.00
CA ILE A 198 -13.25 8.09 5.06
C ILE A 198 -14.00 6.76 5.26
N LEU A 199 -14.14 6.27 6.49
CA LEU A 199 -14.89 5.04 6.80
C LEU A 199 -16.36 5.15 6.38
N LYS A 200 -16.96 6.33 6.54
CA LYS A 200 -18.31 6.61 6.06
C LYS A 200 -18.38 6.54 4.54
N SER A 201 -17.43 7.18 3.83
CA SER A 201 -17.40 7.15 2.36
C SER A 201 -17.20 5.72 1.83
N PHE A 202 -16.33 4.92 2.45
CA PHE A 202 -16.20 3.51 2.08
C PHE A 202 -17.54 2.77 2.18
N ARG A 203 -18.27 2.96 3.27
CA ARG A 203 -19.54 2.25 3.50
C ARG A 203 -20.67 2.73 2.59
N GLU A 204 -20.76 4.05 2.33
CA GLU A 204 -21.92 4.67 1.68
C GLU A 204 -21.73 4.91 0.19
N ASP A 205 -20.50 5.18 -0.26
CA ASP A 205 -20.21 5.62 -1.62
C ASP A 205 -19.40 4.58 -2.43
N VAL A 206 -18.50 3.85 -1.76
CA VAL A 206 -17.54 2.95 -2.42
C VAL A 206 -17.99 1.49 -2.37
N TYR A 207 -18.53 1.04 -1.22
CA TYR A 207 -19.01 -0.34 -1.07
C TYR A 207 -20.39 -0.53 -1.73
N ASN A 208 -20.45 -1.44 -2.68
CA ASN A 208 -21.69 -1.84 -3.33
C ASN A 208 -22.31 -3.03 -2.59
N SER A 209 -23.34 -2.76 -1.78
CA SER A 209 -24.01 -3.78 -0.96
C SER A 209 -24.80 -4.83 -1.74
N ARG A 210 -25.02 -4.65 -3.05
CA ARG A 210 -25.68 -5.65 -3.91
C ARG A 210 -24.70 -6.68 -4.48
N THR A 211 -23.47 -6.27 -4.70
CA THR A 211 -22.41 -7.11 -5.28
C THR A 211 -21.36 -7.49 -4.27
N HIS A 212 -21.40 -6.92 -3.05
CA HIS A 212 -20.44 -7.10 -1.96
C HIS A 212 -18.99 -6.86 -2.38
N ARG A 213 -18.76 -5.83 -3.22
CA ARG A 213 -17.44 -5.42 -3.73
C ARG A 213 -17.28 -3.91 -3.67
N LEU A 214 -16.06 -3.42 -3.83
CA LEU A 214 -15.77 -1.99 -3.92
C LEU A 214 -15.81 -1.54 -5.39
N GLU A 215 -16.40 -0.37 -5.61
CA GLU A 215 -16.27 0.36 -6.87
C GLU A 215 -14.87 1.01 -6.90
N VAL A 216 -14.22 1.04 -8.07
CA VAL A 216 -12.77 1.35 -8.16
C VAL A 216 -12.49 2.76 -8.65
N PHE A 217 -13.14 3.18 -9.74
CA PHE A 217 -12.89 4.43 -10.44
C PHE A 217 -14.13 5.31 -10.47
N PHE A 218 -13.96 6.59 -10.16
CA PHE A 218 -15.05 7.54 -10.05
C PHE A 218 -14.76 8.84 -10.80
N ASP A 219 -15.84 9.48 -11.26
CA ASP A 219 -15.81 10.90 -11.62
C ASP A 219 -15.71 11.77 -10.35
N LYS A 220 -15.64 13.09 -10.54
CA LYS A 220 -15.58 14.05 -9.43
C LYS A 220 -16.78 14.01 -8.46
N ASN A 221 -17.93 13.47 -8.91
CA ASN A 221 -19.16 13.36 -8.12
C ASN A 221 -19.37 11.96 -7.51
N LEU A 222 -18.36 11.09 -7.55
CA LEU A 222 -18.41 9.69 -7.13
C LEU A 222 -19.35 8.81 -7.94
N HIS A 223 -19.64 9.15 -9.21
CA HIS A 223 -20.27 8.19 -10.10
C HIS A 223 -19.24 7.18 -10.59
N THR A 224 -19.56 5.90 -10.50
CA THR A 224 -18.72 4.80 -10.95
C THR A 224 -18.48 4.87 -12.46
N LEU A 225 -17.22 4.78 -12.88
CA LEU A 225 -16.79 4.87 -14.28
C LEU A 225 -16.48 3.51 -14.93
N SER A 226 -16.40 2.44 -14.14
CA SER A 226 -15.94 1.14 -14.59
C SER A 226 -16.63 0.01 -13.85
N ASP A 227 -16.76 -1.16 -14.49
CA ASP A 227 -17.20 -2.40 -13.88
C ASP A 227 -16.04 -3.28 -13.41
N LEU A 228 -14.84 -2.70 -13.30
CA LEU A 228 -13.66 -3.39 -12.79
C LEU A 228 -13.91 -3.90 -11.36
N TYR A 229 -13.61 -5.18 -11.15
CA TYR A 229 -13.60 -5.82 -9.85
C TYR A 229 -12.16 -6.19 -9.49
N SER A 230 -11.53 -5.39 -8.65
CA SER A 230 -10.15 -5.59 -8.21
C SER A 230 -10.11 -6.49 -6.98
N TYR A 231 -9.91 -7.77 -7.17
CA TYR A 231 -9.87 -8.74 -6.08
C TYR A 231 -8.79 -8.43 -5.04
N GLY A 232 -7.62 -7.95 -5.51
CA GLY A 232 -6.51 -7.57 -4.65
C GLY A 232 -6.86 -6.43 -3.71
N HIS A 233 -7.45 -5.35 -4.24
CA HIS A 233 -7.83 -4.21 -3.41
C HIS A 233 -9.00 -4.53 -2.47
N ASP A 234 -9.96 -5.34 -2.90
CA ASP A 234 -11.08 -5.72 -2.04
C ASP A 234 -10.62 -6.52 -0.82
N ILE A 235 -9.73 -7.49 -1.02
CA ILE A 235 -9.20 -8.26 0.12
C ILE A 235 -8.28 -7.40 1.00
N GLU A 236 -7.49 -6.48 0.43
CA GLU A 236 -6.68 -5.53 1.17
C GLU A 236 -7.55 -4.58 2.00
N ALA A 237 -8.58 -3.98 1.39
CA ALA A 237 -9.53 -3.11 2.08
C ALA A 237 -10.24 -3.84 3.22
N SER A 238 -10.57 -5.13 3.05
CA SER A 238 -11.30 -5.90 4.08
C SER A 238 -10.60 -5.93 5.44
N TRP A 239 -9.28 -5.85 5.48
CA TRP A 239 -8.55 -5.86 6.73
C TRP A 239 -7.99 -4.47 7.13
N LEU A 240 -7.70 -3.58 6.17
CA LEU A 240 -7.29 -2.19 6.49
C LEU A 240 -8.41 -1.39 7.12
N LEU A 241 -9.64 -1.53 6.62
CA LEU A 241 -10.84 -0.93 7.19
C LEU A 241 -11.10 -1.44 8.61
N ASP A 242 -10.98 -2.76 8.81
CA ASP A 242 -11.08 -3.37 10.15
C ASP A 242 -10.02 -2.81 11.11
N ARG A 243 -8.78 -2.69 10.65
CA ARG A 243 -7.68 -2.13 11.44
C ARG A 243 -7.98 -0.70 11.86
N ALA A 244 -8.44 0.14 10.94
CA ALA A 244 -8.82 1.52 11.23
C ALA A 244 -9.92 1.60 12.30
N ALA A 245 -10.98 0.83 12.15
CA ALA A 245 -12.09 0.77 13.09
C ALA A 245 -11.66 0.28 14.49
N VAL A 246 -10.74 -0.69 14.55
CA VAL A 246 -10.17 -1.19 15.81
C VAL A 246 -9.32 -0.13 16.50
N ILE A 247 -8.45 0.58 15.76
CA ILE A 247 -7.56 1.61 16.31
C ILE A 247 -8.35 2.83 16.80
N MET A 248 -9.43 3.20 16.11
CA MET A 248 -10.32 4.28 16.57
C MET A 248 -11.04 3.95 17.88
N GLY A 249 -11.24 2.68 18.21
CA GLY A 249 -11.78 2.22 19.48
C GLY A 249 -13.29 2.52 19.70
N ASP A 250 -14.01 3.00 18.68
CA ASP A 250 -15.44 3.24 18.75
C ASP A 250 -16.22 1.94 18.45
N PRO A 251 -17.00 1.41 19.42
CA PRO A 251 -17.69 0.13 19.25
C PRO A 251 -18.68 0.12 18.08
N LYS A 252 -19.36 1.24 17.80
CA LYS A 252 -20.34 1.33 16.72
C LYS A 252 -19.65 1.33 15.35
N VAL A 253 -18.59 2.12 15.20
CA VAL A 253 -17.77 2.14 13.97
C VAL A 253 -17.20 0.75 13.72
N LYS A 254 -16.71 0.09 14.75
CA LYS A 254 -16.17 -1.27 14.65
C LYS A 254 -17.24 -2.28 14.20
N GLU A 255 -18.41 -2.29 14.84
CA GLU A 255 -19.51 -3.20 14.48
C GLU A 255 -19.94 -3.01 13.02
N ASP A 256 -20.19 -1.76 12.62
CA ASP A 256 -20.64 -1.41 11.27
C ASP A 256 -19.57 -1.78 10.21
N THR A 257 -18.30 -1.57 10.51
CA THR A 257 -17.21 -1.87 9.56
C THR A 257 -17.00 -3.38 9.43
N LEU A 258 -16.86 -4.11 10.52
CA LEU A 258 -16.61 -5.55 10.49
C LEU A 258 -17.72 -6.35 9.79
N ALA A 259 -18.94 -5.84 9.74
CA ALA A 259 -20.03 -6.48 9.04
C ALA A 259 -19.77 -6.56 7.53
N TYR A 260 -19.66 -5.41 6.85
CA TYR A 260 -19.50 -5.40 5.39
C TYR A 260 -18.10 -5.85 4.91
N THR A 261 -17.05 -5.65 5.70
CA THR A 261 -15.72 -6.17 5.36
C THR A 261 -15.65 -7.70 5.40
N THR A 262 -16.51 -8.33 6.19
CA THR A 262 -16.67 -9.80 6.16
C THR A 262 -17.37 -10.26 4.89
N GLU A 263 -18.41 -9.54 4.44
CA GLU A 263 -19.10 -9.80 3.17
C GLU A 263 -18.13 -9.61 1.99
N LEU A 264 -17.35 -8.52 2.00
CA LEU A 264 -16.32 -8.23 1.00
C LEU A 264 -15.31 -9.38 0.86
N ALA A 265 -14.73 -9.85 1.98
CA ALA A 265 -13.80 -10.98 1.96
C ALA A 265 -14.47 -12.29 1.50
N GLY A 266 -15.74 -12.47 1.83
CA GLY A 266 -16.54 -13.61 1.38
C GLY A 266 -16.76 -13.63 -0.13
N GLU A 267 -17.02 -12.48 -0.73
CA GLU A 267 -17.19 -12.32 -2.18
C GLU A 267 -15.88 -12.57 -2.93
N VAL A 268 -14.76 -12.04 -2.42
CA VAL A 268 -13.43 -12.33 -2.98
C VAL A 268 -13.13 -13.83 -2.89
N TYR A 269 -13.41 -14.48 -1.76
CA TYR A 269 -13.22 -15.93 -1.62
C TYR A 269 -14.02 -16.74 -2.65
N ALA A 270 -15.26 -16.34 -2.91
CA ALA A 270 -16.16 -17.06 -3.82
C ALA A 270 -15.76 -16.91 -5.30
N ASN A 271 -15.17 -15.78 -5.70
CA ASN A 271 -14.97 -15.45 -7.11
C ASN A 271 -13.50 -15.41 -7.56
N ALA A 272 -12.56 -15.21 -6.64
CA ALA A 272 -11.17 -14.96 -7.01
C ALA A 272 -10.25 -16.18 -6.80
N ILE A 273 -10.64 -17.16 -6.00
CA ILE A 273 -9.76 -18.27 -5.61
C ILE A 273 -9.80 -19.38 -6.67
N GLU A 274 -8.64 -19.72 -7.17
CA GLU A 274 -8.47 -20.80 -8.11
C GLU A 274 -7.11 -21.50 -7.91
N ASN A 275 -7.11 -22.83 -7.82
CA ASN A 275 -5.90 -23.65 -7.63
C ASN A 275 -5.03 -23.24 -6.43
N GLY A 276 -5.66 -22.80 -5.32
CA GLY A 276 -4.95 -22.39 -4.10
C GLY A 276 -4.24 -21.05 -4.16
N ALA A 277 -4.55 -20.24 -5.17
CA ALA A 277 -4.05 -18.88 -5.37
C ALA A 277 -5.18 -17.94 -5.74
N MET A 278 -4.92 -16.63 -5.75
CA MET A 278 -5.91 -15.62 -6.06
C MET A 278 -5.70 -15.03 -7.46
N ASN A 279 -6.76 -14.95 -8.25
CA ASN A 279 -6.82 -14.24 -9.53
C ASN A 279 -6.61 -12.73 -9.30
N ASN A 280 -6.19 -11.99 -10.33
CA ASN A 280 -5.89 -10.57 -10.22
C ASN A 280 -7.16 -9.71 -10.11
N GLU A 281 -7.99 -9.75 -11.15
CA GLU A 281 -9.16 -8.89 -11.27
C GLU A 281 -10.21 -9.47 -12.22
N CYS A 282 -11.38 -8.84 -12.30
CA CYS A 282 -12.39 -9.13 -13.32
C CYS A 282 -12.83 -7.82 -13.98
N PHE A 283 -12.71 -7.76 -15.30
CA PHE A 283 -13.10 -6.61 -16.09
C PHE A 283 -14.02 -7.03 -17.25
N HIS A 284 -15.17 -6.38 -17.40
CA HIS A 284 -16.20 -6.75 -18.39
C HIS A 284 -16.61 -8.23 -18.31
N GLY A 285 -16.65 -8.78 -17.09
CA GLY A 285 -16.98 -10.18 -16.85
C GLY A 285 -15.86 -11.19 -17.23
N GLN A 286 -14.69 -10.70 -17.62
CA GLN A 286 -13.53 -11.54 -17.92
C GLN A 286 -12.55 -11.52 -16.75
N VAL A 287 -12.26 -12.71 -16.20
CA VAL A 287 -11.32 -12.87 -15.09
C VAL A 287 -9.89 -12.90 -15.63
N ASP A 288 -9.05 -11.99 -15.13
CA ASP A 288 -7.60 -12.08 -15.28
C ASP A 288 -7.04 -13.07 -14.27
N THR A 289 -6.60 -14.21 -14.74
CA THR A 289 -6.06 -15.31 -13.94
C THR A 289 -4.58 -15.14 -13.59
N THR A 290 -3.98 -14.00 -13.90
CA THR A 290 -2.60 -13.68 -13.53
C THR A 290 -2.44 -13.68 -12.01
N ARG A 291 -1.34 -14.24 -11.51
CA ARG A 291 -1.01 -14.31 -10.08
C ARG A 291 -0.04 -13.19 -9.72
N VAL A 292 -0.59 -12.00 -9.48
CA VAL A 292 0.21 -10.82 -9.13
C VAL A 292 0.69 -10.94 -7.68
N TRP A 293 1.94 -10.64 -7.43
CA TRP A 293 2.64 -10.86 -6.15
C TRP A 293 1.97 -10.20 -4.94
N TRP A 294 1.58 -8.93 -5.08
CA TRP A 294 0.97 -8.19 -3.98
C TRP A 294 -0.45 -8.68 -3.66
N VAL A 295 -1.18 -9.11 -4.68
CA VAL A 295 -2.51 -9.69 -4.55
C VAL A 295 -2.47 -10.95 -3.69
N GLN A 296 -1.45 -11.82 -3.87
CA GLN A 296 -1.27 -13.00 -3.04
C GLN A 296 -0.90 -12.63 -1.59
N ALA A 297 -0.05 -11.62 -1.41
CA ALA A 297 0.33 -11.15 -0.08
C ALA A 297 -0.86 -10.58 0.69
N GLU A 298 -1.68 -9.73 0.06
CA GLU A 298 -2.87 -9.13 0.70
C GLU A 298 -3.94 -10.19 0.98
N ALA A 299 -4.11 -11.16 0.08
CA ALA A 299 -5.02 -12.29 0.30
C ALA A 299 -4.69 -13.07 1.59
N MET A 300 -3.41 -13.28 1.88
CA MET A 300 -3.00 -13.95 3.11
C MET A 300 -3.46 -13.20 4.36
N VAL A 301 -3.24 -11.88 4.40
CA VAL A 301 -3.62 -11.05 5.55
C VAL A 301 -5.14 -10.94 5.67
N GLY A 302 -5.82 -10.63 4.58
CA GLY A 302 -7.27 -10.43 4.57
C GLY A 302 -8.05 -11.71 4.93
N PHE A 303 -7.70 -12.86 4.37
CA PHE A 303 -8.36 -14.11 4.73
C PHE A 303 -8.02 -14.56 6.15
N TYR A 304 -6.78 -14.37 6.61
CA TYR A 304 -6.46 -14.65 8.01
C TYR A 304 -7.24 -13.75 8.97
N ASN A 305 -7.37 -12.45 8.65
CA ASN A 305 -8.20 -11.51 9.39
C ASN A 305 -9.67 -11.95 9.41
N CYS A 306 -10.22 -12.38 8.27
CA CYS A 306 -11.59 -12.89 8.19
C CYS A 306 -11.78 -14.16 9.02
N TRP A 307 -10.79 -15.08 9.03
CA TRP A 307 -10.82 -16.24 9.95
C TRP A 307 -10.80 -15.83 11.41
N GLN A 308 -9.98 -14.84 11.78
CA GLN A 308 -9.95 -14.37 13.18
C GLN A 308 -11.31 -13.81 13.63
N LYS A 309 -12.06 -13.15 12.72
CA LYS A 309 -13.41 -12.60 13.00
C LYS A 309 -14.47 -13.69 13.08
N THR A 310 -14.51 -14.56 12.08
CA THR A 310 -15.65 -15.48 11.85
C THR A 310 -15.44 -16.87 12.43
N LYS A 311 -14.17 -17.28 12.63
CA LYS A 311 -13.76 -18.65 12.93
C LYS A 311 -14.15 -19.68 11.85
N ASP A 312 -14.52 -19.22 10.65
CA ASP A 312 -14.80 -20.09 9.52
C ASP A 312 -13.50 -20.75 9.02
N PRO A 313 -13.38 -22.08 9.08
CA PRO A 313 -12.15 -22.78 8.74
C PRO A 313 -11.72 -22.62 7.27
N ARG A 314 -12.65 -22.25 6.37
CA ARG A 314 -12.34 -22.01 4.94
C ARG A 314 -11.29 -20.91 4.77
N TYR A 315 -11.41 -19.84 5.55
CA TYR A 315 -10.46 -18.72 5.46
C TYR A 315 -9.07 -19.07 5.98
N ARG A 316 -8.98 -19.88 7.02
CA ARG A 316 -7.69 -20.42 7.47
C ARG A 316 -7.07 -21.34 6.42
N LYS A 317 -7.86 -22.23 5.86
CA LYS A 317 -7.39 -23.19 4.85
C LYS A 317 -6.83 -22.48 3.61
N ILE A 318 -7.54 -21.47 3.08
CA ILE A 318 -7.04 -20.72 1.93
C ILE A 318 -5.78 -19.92 2.25
N THR A 319 -5.63 -19.40 3.47
CA THR A 319 -4.37 -18.75 3.89
C THR A 319 -3.20 -19.74 3.86
N GLU A 320 -3.40 -20.98 4.33
CA GLU A 320 -2.38 -22.04 4.28
C GLU A 320 -2.02 -22.45 2.82
N ASP A 321 -3.02 -22.50 1.94
CA ASP A 321 -2.83 -22.81 0.52
C ASP A 321 -2.07 -21.67 -0.21
N LEU A 322 -2.45 -20.42 0.02
CA LEU A 322 -1.76 -19.23 -0.47
C LEU A 322 -0.29 -19.21 -0.02
N TRP A 323 -0.02 -19.49 1.24
CA TRP A 323 1.35 -19.58 1.73
C TRP A 323 2.16 -20.67 1.03
N SER A 324 1.54 -21.81 0.77
CA SER A 324 2.17 -22.90 0.02
C SER A 324 2.44 -22.50 -1.42
N TYR A 325 1.51 -21.80 -2.07
CA TYR A 325 1.67 -21.24 -3.40
C TYR A 325 2.79 -20.20 -3.48
N ILE A 326 2.79 -19.24 -2.56
CA ILE A 326 3.83 -18.19 -2.48
C ILE A 326 5.23 -18.81 -2.36
N LYS A 327 5.41 -19.75 -1.43
CA LYS A 327 6.70 -20.43 -1.23
C LYS A 327 7.16 -21.21 -2.45
N THR A 328 6.22 -21.80 -3.19
CA THR A 328 6.54 -22.67 -4.32
C THR A 328 6.84 -21.88 -5.57
N PHE A 329 6.06 -20.85 -5.87
CA PHE A 329 6.03 -20.21 -7.18
C PHE A 329 6.38 -18.71 -7.14
N ILE A 330 5.84 -17.91 -6.20
CA ILE A 330 6.00 -16.45 -6.20
C ILE A 330 7.40 -16.03 -5.76
N ILE A 331 7.96 -16.67 -4.73
CA ILE A 331 9.34 -16.38 -4.29
C ILE A 331 10.31 -16.82 -5.38
N ASP A 332 11.00 -15.84 -5.95
CA ASP A 332 12.07 -16.10 -6.91
C ASP A 332 13.31 -16.65 -6.21
N LYS A 333 13.61 -17.90 -6.47
CA LYS A 333 14.73 -18.62 -5.83
C LYS A 333 16.09 -18.38 -6.47
N ARG A 334 16.15 -17.53 -7.49
CA ARG A 334 17.43 -17.13 -8.08
C ARG A 334 18.21 -16.29 -7.05
N GLU A 335 19.50 -16.52 -6.96
CA GLU A 335 20.40 -15.76 -6.06
C GLU A 335 20.31 -14.27 -6.34
N GLY A 336 20.16 -13.42 -5.30
CA GLY A 336 20.03 -11.97 -5.45
C GLY A 336 18.69 -11.51 -6.04
N SER A 337 17.64 -12.33 -5.92
CA SER A 337 16.28 -11.97 -6.31
C SER A 337 15.36 -11.88 -5.10
N GLU A 338 14.11 -11.49 -5.34
CA GLU A 338 13.08 -11.34 -4.31
C GLU A 338 11.84 -12.15 -4.68
N TRP A 339 10.73 -11.54 -5.10
CA TRP A 339 9.53 -12.19 -5.60
C TRP A 339 9.36 -11.86 -7.07
N PHE A 340 8.82 -12.80 -7.88
CA PHE A 340 8.36 -12.46 -9.23
C PHE A 340 7.23 -11.43 -9.16
N TRP A 341 7.10 -10.61 -10.18
CA TRP A 341 5.99 -9.66 -10.29
C TRP A 341 4.66 -10.37 -10.50
N ASP A 342 4.61 -11.23 -11.51
CA ASP A 342 3.40 -11.93 -11.91
C ASP A 342 3.72 -13.33 -12.47
N LEU A 343 2.76 -14.23 -12.29
CA LEU A 343 2.82 -15.59 -12.83
C LEU A 343 1.53 -15.92 -13.58
N ASP A 344 1.63 -16.81 -14.55
CA ASP A 344 0.45 -17.43 -15.16
C ASP A 344 -0.17 -18.49 -14.22
N ILE A 345 -1.31 -19.03 -14.61
CA ILE A 345 -2.02 -20.05 -13.82
C ILE A 345 -1.20 -21.34 -13.61
N SER A 346 -0.17 -21.58 -14.41
CA SER A 346 0.76 -22.70 -14.27
C SER A 346 1.96 -22.40 -13.34
N GLY A 347 2.03 -21.17 -12.80
CA GLY A 347 3.11 -20.75 -11.90
C GLY A 347 4.40 -20.31 -12.62
N ARG A 348 4.33 -19.92 -13.89
CA ARG A 348 5.47 -19.38 -14.64
C ARG A 348 5.36 -17.87 -14.78
N PRO A 349 6.49 -17.11 -14.72
CA PRO A 349 6.45 -15.67 -14.97
C PRO A 349 5.82 -15.36 -16.34
N VAL A 350 4.79 -14.51 -16.33
CA VAL A 350 4.06 -14.10 -17.55
C VAL A 350 4.86 -13.06 -18.31
N SER A 351 5.44 -12.13 -17.56
CA SER A 351 6.18 -11.01 -18.09
C SER A 351 7.61 -11.01 -17.58
N ARG A 352 8.47 -10.30 -18.28
CA ARG A 352 9.82 -10.00 -17.81
C ARG A 352 9.84 -8.64 -17.06
N LYS A 353 8.82 -8.39 -16.26
CA LYS A 353 8.75 -7.19 -15.44
C LYS A 353 9.90 -7.12 -14.44
N PRO A 354 10.30 -5.91 -14.05
CA PRO A 354 11.43 -5.71 -13.14
C PRO A 354 11.19 -6.35 -11.78
N ILE A 355 12.27 -6.74 -11.11
CA ILE A 355 12.24 -7.21 -9.71
C ILE A 355 12.05 -6.03 -8.76
N VAL A 356 12.59 -4.87 -9.12
CA VAL A 356 12.44 -3.60 -8.38
C VAL A 356 12.05 -2.50 -9.33
N GLU A 357 11.05 -1.73 -8.95
CA GLU A 357 10.67 -0.47 -9.57
C GLU A 357 9.73 0.29 -8.60
N PRO A 358 9.29 1.52 -8.87
CA PRO A 358 8.53 2.32 -7.90
C PRO A 358 7.32 1.63 -7.25
N TRP A 359 6.65 0.72 -7.96
CA TRP A 359 5.50 -0.02 -7.44
C TRP A 359 5.88 -1.37 -6.80
N LYS A 360 6.95 -2.00 -7.27
CA LYS A 360 7.44 -3.30 -6.77
C LYS A 360 8.52 -3.11 -5.72
N CYS A 361 8.12 -3.19 -4.45
CA CYS A 361 8.88 -2.82 -3.27
C CYS A 361 8.54 -3.72 -2.06
N PRO A 362 9.21 -3.62 -0.91
CA PRO A 362 9.01 -4.55 0.22
C PRO A 362 7.74 -4.26 1.05
N TYR A 363 6.81 -3.49 0.51
CA TYR A 363 5.63 -3.05 1.24
C TYR A 363 4.64 -4.21 1.47
N HIS A 364 4.03 -4.76 0.43
CA HIS A 364 2.98 -5.78 0.59
C HIS A 364 3.49 -7.10 1.17
N ASN A 365 4.58 -7.64 0.65
CA ASN A 365 5.13 -8.90 1.13
C ASN A 365 5.81 -8.78 2.51
N GLY A 366 6.45 -7.66 2.78
CA GLY A 366 6.98 -7.34 4.11
C GLY A 366 5.86 -7.15 5.13
N ARG A 367 4.81 -6.40 4.76
CA ARG A 367 3.61 -6.21 5.58
C ARG A 367 2.93 -7.54 5.90
N MET A 368 2.69 -8.37 4.88
CA MET A 368 2.15 -9.72 5.07
C MET A 368 2.95 -10.50 6.11
N CYS A 369 4.27 -10.53 6.00
CA CYS A 369 5.10 -11.26 6.95
C CYS A 369 4.96 -10.72 8.38
N MET A 370 5.05 -9.40 8.57
CA MET A 370 4.99 -8.79 9.90
C MET A 370 3.59 -8.92 10.52
N GLU A 371 2.53 -8.66 9.74
CA GLU A 371 1.13 -8.81 10.20
C GLU A 371 0.82 -10.26 10.61
N LEU A 372 1.22 -11.25 9.82
CA LEU A 372 0.94 -12.64 10.16
C LEU A 372 1.77 -13.13 11.34
N ILE A 373 3.03 -12.73 11.48
CA ILE A 373 3.84 -13.04 12.67
C ILE A 373 3.17 -12.48 13.91
N ALA A 374 2.81 -11.19 13.91
CA ALA A 374 2.14 -10.57 15.05
C ALA A 374 0.81 -11.25 15.40
N ARG A 375 0.01 -11.65 14.39
CA ARG A 375 -1.29 -12.32 14.59
C ARG A 375 -1.18 -13.80 15.04
N LEU A 376 -0.06 -14.45 14.75
CA LEU A 376 0.20 -15.84 15.17
C LEU A 376 0.74 -15.93 16.61
N GLU A 377 1.33 -14.84 17.12
CA GLU A 377 1.85 -14.75 18.49
C GLU A 377 0.78 -14.37 19.53
N THR A 378 -0.39 -13.92 19.06
CA THR A 378 -1.56 -13.57 19.90
C THR A 378 -2.58 -14.71 19.95
#